data_9f715f2ee994fc14c75330a6477344fc
#
_entry.id   9f715f2ee994fc14c75330a6477344fc
#
_cell.length_a   1.000
_cell.length_b   1.000
_cell.length_c   1.000
_cell.angle_alpha   90.00
_cell.angle_beta   90.00
_cell.angle_gamma   90.00
#
_symmetry.space_group_name_H-M   'P 1'
#
loop_
_entity.id
_entity.type
_entity.pdbx_description
1 polymer ?
#
loop_
_entity_poly.entity_id
_entity_poly.type
_entity_poly.pdbx_seq_one_letter_code
_entity_poly.pdbx_strand_id
1 'polypeptide(L)'
;MHCTLCIDLPISKSIANRLLILQALHGDSLLPVSATNTPDDVRLLHNALARIPLLGGGEGVFLRNCGTAMRFLTAYCAQLTGCDVVLTGTERMQQRPIGQLVAALRKLGADIEYMGKEGYPPLHIRGKKLPRKAVHIENPQSTQFVSALLLIGIPVTTNITSPYIEMTRTLCHQFTHLQIYKSTNSSIES
;
A
#
# COMPACT_ATOMS: atom_id res chain seq x y z
N MET A 1 -44.25 -11.59 9.89
CA MET A 1 -42.88 -11.92 10.37
C MET A 1 -41.92 -11.62 9.24
N HIS A 2 -41.14 -10.52 9.34
CA HIS A 2 -40.07 -10.26 8.38
C HIS A 2 -38.87 -11.10 8.76
N CYS A 3 -38.54 -12.09 7.94
CA CYS A 3 -37.31 -12.85 8.09
C CYS A 3 -36.16 -12.00 7.54
N THR A 4 -35.35 -11.42 8.40
CA THR A 4 -34.12 -10.71 8.00
C THR A 4 -33.03 -11.76 7.80
N LEU A 5 -32.66 -12.01 6.55
CA LEU A 5 -31.54 -12.86 6.22
C LEU A 5 -30.25 -12.06 6.43
N CYS A 6 -29.49 -12.36 7.48
CA CYS A 6 -28.15 -11.81 7.68
C CYS A 6 -27.16 -12.70 6.95
N ILE A 7 -26.52 -12.18 5.91
CA ILE A 7 -25.42 -12.85 5.20
C ILE A 7 -24.11 -12.21 5.64
N ASP A 8 -23.25 -12.96 6.30
CA ASP A 8 -21.89 -12.53 6.62
C ASP A 8 -21.02 -12.65 5.38
N LEU A 9 -20.73 -11.53 4.73
CA LEU A 9 -19.85 -11.49 3.56
C LEU A 9 -18.39 -11.40 4.00
N PRO A 10 -17.48 -12.17 3.37
CA PRO A 10 -16.06 -12.01 3.64
C PRO A 10 -15.58 -10.63 3.24
N ILE A 11 -14.64 -10.07 4.01
CA ILE A 11 -14.03 -8.76 3.73
C ILE A 11 -13.42 -8.78 2.32
N SER A 12 -13.77 -7.80 1.49
CA SER A 12 -13.15 -7.62 0.18
C SER A 12 -11.64 -7.40 0.34
N LYS A 13 -10.85 -8.38 -0.11
CA LYS A 13 -9.38 -8.32 -0.09
C LYS A 13 -8.83 -7.03 -0.71
N SER A 14 -9.42 -6.59 -1.82
CA SER A 14 -8.98 -5.40 -2.55
C SER A 14 -9.24 -4.11 -1.77
N ILE A 15 -10.35 -4.02 -1.06
CA ILE A 15 -10.70 -2.88 -0.21
C ILE A 15 -9.84 -2.90 1.06
N ALA A 16 -9.77 -4.03 1.75
CA ALA A 16 -9.05 -4.18 3.01
C ALA A 16 -7.56 -3.79 2.87
N ASN A 17 -6.88 -4.29 1.84
CA ASN A 17 -5.47 -3.95 1.60
C ASN A 17 -5.24 -2.45 1.38
N ARG A 18 -6.18 -1.73 0.76
CA ARG A 18 -6.09 -0.28 0.56
C ARG A 18 -6.33 0.49 1.85
N LEU A 19 -7.35 0.09 2.61
CA LEU A 19 -7.67 0.70 3.90
C LEU A 19 -6.51 0.55 4.90
N LEU A 20 -5.87 -0.61 4.96
CA LEU A 20 -4.70 -0.84 5.81
C LEU A 20 -3.56 0.13 5.50
N ILE A 21 -3.26 0.38 4.22
CA ILE A 21 -2.24 1.38 3.84
C ILE A 21 -2.66 2.79 4.26
N LEU A 22 -3.91 3.18 3.99
CA LEU A 22 -4.42 4.51 4.35
C LEU A 22 -4.38 4.72 5.87
N GLN A 23 -4.80 3.74 6.66
CA GLN A 23 -4.73 3.79 8.12
C GLN A 23 -3.28 3.93 8.63
N ALA A 24 -2.36 3.10 8.10
CA ALA A 24 -0.96 3.17 8.48
C ALA A 24 -0.31 4.53 8.15
N LEU A 25 -0.69 5.15 7.03
CA LEU A 25 -0.18 6.47 6.62
C LEU A 25 -0.67 7.61 7.52
N HIS A 26 -1.84 7.48 8.13
CA HIS A 26 -2.44 8.49 9.00
C HIS A 26 -2.23 8.21 10.49
N GLY A 27 -1.53 7.12 10.84
CA GLY A 27 -1.30 6.73 12.23
C GLY A 27 -2.56 6.21 12.93
N ASP A 28 -3.60 5.85 12.17
CA ASP A 28 -4.80 5.23 12.71
C ASP A 28 -4.53 3.77 13.12
N SER A 29 -5.31 3.27 14.09
CA SER A 29 -5.31 1.85 14.42
C SER A 29 -5.67 1.00 13.21
N LEU A 30 -4.87 -0.02 12.92
CA LEU A 30 -5.14 -0.91 11.79
C LEU A 30 -6.42 -1.71 12.03
N LEU A 31 -7.17 -1.97 10.96
CA LEU A 31 -8.35 -2.84 10.99
C LEU A 31 -8.00 -4.17 11.68
N PRO A 32 -8.83 -4.64 12.61
CA PRO A 32 -8.60 -5.93 13.25
C PRO A 32 -8.66 -7.06 12.21
N VAL A 33 -7.69 -7.95 12.26
CA VAL A 33 -7.61 -9.12 11.39
C VAL A 33 -7.86 -10.38 12.19
N SER A 34 -8.91 -11.13 11.80
CA SER A 34 -9.23 -12.42 12.39
C SER A 34 -8.44 -13.55 11.71
N ALA A 35 -8.05 -14.57 12.48
CA ALA A 35 -7.39 -15.75 11.92
C ALA A 35 -8.31 -16.56 10.99
N THR A 36 -9.62 -16.51 11.20
CA THR A 36 -10.60 -17.36 10.50
C THR A 36 -11.26 -16.69 9.29
N ASN A 37 -11.54 -15.38 9.35
CA ASN A 37 -12.34 -14.69 8.32
C ASN A 37 -11.55 -13.68 7.48
N THR A 38 -10.24 -13.52 7.70
CA THR A 38 -9.42 -12.58 6.95
C THR A 38 -8.54 -13.31 5.94
N PRO A 39 -8.55 -12.93 4.66
CA PRO A 39 -7.67 -13.51 3.65
C PRO A 39 -6.18 -13.40 4.02
N ASP A 40 -5.39 -14.43 3.70
CA ASP A 40 -3.97 -14.51 4.03
C ASP A 40 -3.15 -13.29 3.60
N ASP A 41 -3.42 -12.76 2.40
CA ASP A 41 -2.71 -11.58 1.88
C ASP A 41 -3.00 -10.32 2.72
N VAL A 42 -4.22 -10.19 3.27
CA VAL A 42 -4.61 -9.07 4.13
C VAL A 42 -3.90 -9.18 5.48
N ARG A 43 -3.87 -10.39 6.06
CA ARG A 43 -3.13 -10.64 7.31
C ARG A 43 -1.63 -10.40 7.13
N LEU A 44 -1.07 -10.83 6.00
CA LEU A 44 0.33 -10.63 5.68
C LEU A 44 0.67 -9.12 5.61
N LEU A 45 -0.16 -8.35 4.91
CA LEU A 45 0.03 -6.90 4.81
C LEU A 45 -0.13 -6.21 6.16
N HIS A 46 -1.16 -6.57 6.94
CA HIS A 46 -1.38 -6.05 8.30
C HIS A 46 -0.15 -6.29 9.19
N ASN A 47 0.35 -7.52 9.24
CA ASN A 47 1.50 -7.87 10.06
C ASN A 47 2.78 -7.15 9.62
N ALA A 48 2.97 -6.95 8.31
CA ALA A 48 4.09 -6.19 7.77
C ALA A 48 4.00 -4.72 8.17
N LEU A 49 2.83 -4.09 8.06
CA LEU A 49 2.60 -2.69 8.46
C LEU A 49 2.82 -2.47 9.96
N ALA A 50 2.43 -3.41 10.81
CA ALA A 50 2.67 -3.34 12.25
C ALA A 50 4.16 -3.44 12.62
N ARG A 51 4.96 -4.17 11.83
CA ARG A 51 6.40 -4.40 12.08
C ARG A 51 7.30 -3.32 11.49
N ILE A 52 7.02 -2.86 10.28
CA ILE A 52 7.90 -1.95 9.51
C ILE A 52 8.33 -0.72 10.32
N PRO A 53 7.47 -0.02 11.10
CA PRO A 53 7.89 1.12 11.90
C PRO A 53 8.90 0.79 13.02
N LEU A 54 9.03 -0.49 13.36
CA LEU A 54 9.93 -0.98 14.41
C LEU A 54 11.26 -1.52 13.85
N LEU A 55 11.35 -1.66 12.52
CA LEU A 55 12.51 -2.21 11.82
C LEU A 55 13.49 -1.10 11.44
N GLY A 56 14.76 -1.46 11.33
CA GLY A 56 15.81 -0.58 10.84
C GLY A 56 17.00 -1.38 10.32
N GLY A 57 17.99 -0.69 9.75
CA GLY A 57 19.24 -1.32 9.32
C GLY A 57 19.12 -2.32 8.17
N GLY A 58 18.11 -2.19 7.32
CA GLY A 58 17.92 -3.10 6.19
C GLY A 58 17.29 -4.45 6.56
N GLU A 59 16.56 -4.51 7.66
CA GLU A 59 15.91 -5.75 8.11
C GLU A 59 14.88 -6.26 7.08
N GLY A 60 14.84 -7.59 6.92
CA GLY A 60 14.04 -8.25 5.88
C GLY A 60 12.56 -8.40 6.23
N VAL A 61 11.68 -8.04 5.30
CA VAL A 61 10.23 -8.29 5.33
C VAL A 61 9.85 -9.30 4.26
N PHE A 62 9.52 -10.52 4.67
CA PHE A 62 9.20 -11.61 3.75
C PHE A 62 7.72 -11.65 3.41
N LEU A 63 7.36 -11.32 2.17
CA LEU A 63 5.98 -11.14 1.70
C LEU A 63 5.42 -12.36 0.95
N ARG A 64 6.05 -13.52 1.10
CA ARG A 64 5.64 -14.76 0.42
C ARG A 64 5.44 -14.52 -1.09
N ASN A 65 4.23 -14.81 -1.62
CA ASN A 65 3.86 -14.56 -3.02
C ASN A 65 2.77 -13.45 -3.15
N CYS A 66 2.65 -12.57 -2.14
CA CYS A 66 1.65 -11.52 -2.12
C CYS A 66 2.07 -10.29 -2.94
N GLY A 67 1.67 -10.26 -4.21
CA GLY A 67 2.00 -9.15 -5.12
C GLY A 67 1.39 -7.81 -4.69
N THR A 68 0.23 -7.79 -4.06
CA THR A 68 -0.40 -6.56 -3.57
C THR A 68 0.40 -5.97 -2.42
N ALA A 69 0.79 -6.79 -1.43
CA ALA A 69 1.62 -6.34 -0.32
C ALA A 69 2.98 -5.81 -0.81
N MET A 70 3.66 -6.54 -1.73
CA MET A 70 4.93 -6.10 -2.30
C MET A 70 4.82 -4.69 -2.91
N ARG A 71 3.83 -4.44 -3.75
CA ARG A 71 3.68 -3.17 -4.46
C ARG A 71 3.26 -2.02 -3.54
N PHE A 72 2.30 -2.27 -2.65
CA PHE A 72 1.80 -1.26 -1.74
C PHE A 72 2.84 -0.89 -0.68
N LEU A 73 3.55 -1.86 -0.13
CA LEU A 73 4.63 -1.62 0.83
C LEU A 73 5.84 -0.95 0.17
N THR A 74 6.16 -1.23 -1.10
CA THR A 74 7.21 -0.51 -1.81
C THR A 74 6.95 1.00 -1.83
N ALA A 75 5.72 1.42 -2.14
CA ALA A 75 5.35 2.83 -2.13
C ALA A 75 5.27 3.40 -0.70
N TYR A 76 4.68 2.65 0.24
CA TYR A 76 4.56 3.03 1.65
C TYR A 76 5.94 3.26 2.29
N CYS A 77 6.85 2.29 2.21
CA CYS A 77 8.19 2.38 2.79
C CYS A 77 9.02 3.50 2.14
N ALA A 78 8.87 3.71 0.83
CA ALA A 78 9.63 4.73 0.11
C ALA A 78 9.39 6.16 0.63
N GLN A 79 8.18 6.45 1.17
CA GLN A 79 7.86 7.77 1.73
C GLN A 79 7.93 7.82 3.27
N LEU A 80 8.08 6.69 3.96
CA LEU A 80 8.16 6.63 5.41
C LEU A 80 9.55 7.04 5.88
N THR A 81 9.70 8.27 6.37
CA THR A 81 10.98 8.80 6.84
C THR A 81 11.57 7.93 7.94
N GLY A 82 12.84 7.55 7.78
CA GLY A 82 13.56 6.67 8.73
C GLY A 82 13.31 5.17 8.49
N CYS A 83 12.47 4.79 7.55
CA CYS A 83 12.33 3.40 7.15
C CYS A 83 13.60 2.92 6.45
N ASP A 84 14.10 1.76 6.84
CA ASP A 84 15.24 1.09 6.22
C ASP A 84 15.00 -0.42 6.24
N VAL A 85 14.46 -0.96 5.13
CA VAL A 85 13.98 -2.35 5.05
C VAL A 85 14.30 -3.00 3.71
N VAL A 86 14.40 -4.33 3.72
CA VAL A 86 14.47 -5.16 2.51
C VAL A 86 13.14 -5.87 2.30
N LEU A 87 12.41 -5.53 1.26
CA LEU A 87 11.19 -6.24 0.86
C LEU A 87 11.55 -7.42 -0.05
N THR A 88 11.19 -8.63 0.38
CA THR A 88 11.47 -9.87 -0.35
C THR A 88 10.28 -10.83 -0.34
N GLY A 89 10.40 -11.93 -1.04
CA GLY A 89 9.39 -12.99 -1.10
C GLY A 89 9.94 -14.26 -1.71
N THR A 90 9.05 -15.21 -2.05
CA THR A 90 9.42 -16.45 -2.71
C THR A 90 10.07 -16.20 -4.06
N GLU A 91 10.76 -17.18 -4.63
CA GLU A 91 11.34 -17.12 -6.00
C GLU A 91 10.29 -16.66 -7.03
N ARG A 92 9.05 -17.14 -6.92
CA ARG A 92 7.95 -16.72 -7.79
C ARG A 92 7.62 -15.22 -7.61
N MET A 93 7.75 -14.66 -6.41
CA MET A 93 7.59 -13.23 -6.18
C MET A 93 8.72 -12.46 -6.84
N GLN A 94 9.95 -12.94 -6.75
CA GLN A 94 11.13 -12.31 -7.32
C GLN A 94 11.12 -12.32 -8.88
N GLN A 95 10.24 -13.11 -9.49
CA GLN A 95 10.00 -13.11 -10.95
C GLN A 95 8.87 -12.15 -11.38
N ARG A 96 8.20 -11.47 -10.45
CA ARG A 96 7.10 -10.56 -10.76
C ARG A 96 7.61 -9.13 -10.94
N PRO A 97 7.35 -8.50 -12.10
CA PRO A 97 7.90 -7.18 -12.40
C PRO A 97 7.36 -6.11 -11.44
N ILE A 98 8.24 -5.16 -11.09
CA ILE A 98 7.93 -3.99 -10.26
C ILE A 98 8.63 -2.72 -10.79
N GLY A 99 9.37 -2.84 -11.87
CA GLY A 99 10.23 -1.79 -12.40
C GLY A 99 9.54 -0.47 -12.67
N GLN A 100 8.34 -0.47 -13.27
CA GLN A 100 7.59 0.77 -13.55
C GLN A 100 7.22 1.53 -12.26
N LEU A 101 6.85 0.84 -11.18
CA LEU A 101 6.58 1.46 -9.89
C LEU A 101 7.84 2.07 -9.30
N VAL A 102 8.94 1.31 -9.28
CA VAL A 102 10.22 1.79 -8.75
C VAL A 102 10.74 2.98 -9.55
N ALA A 103 10.65 2.94 -10.90
CA ALA A 103 11.04 4.05 -11.75
C ALA A 103 10.22 5.32 -11.46
N ALA A 104 8.90 5.20 -11.25
CA ALA A 104 8.04 6.31 -10.88
C ALA A 104 8.42 6.89 -9.51
N LEU A 105 8.68 6.05 -8.51
CA LEU A 105 9.12 6.47 -7.18
C LEU A 105 10.51 7.11 -7.20
N ARG A 106 11.47 6.55 -7.95
CA ARG A 106 12.82 7.14 -8.13
C ARG A 106 12.78 8.51 -8.81
N LYS A 107 11.88 8.74 -9.77
CA LYS A 107 11.65 10.08 -10.36
C LYS A 107 11.19 11.12 -9.32
N LEU A 108 10.56 10.68 -8.24
CA LEU A 108 10.19 11.53 -7.11
C LEU A 108 11.30 11.61 -6.04
N GLY A 109 12.43 10.98 -6.28
CA GLY A 109 13.59 10.99 -5.41
C GLY A 109 13.65 9.85 -4.40
N ALA A 110 12.82 8.80 -4.51
CA ALA A 110 12.88 7.66 -3.63
C ALA A 110 14.24 6.94 -3.72
N ASP A 111 14.72 6.47 -2.56
CA ASP A 111 15.94 5.68 -2.45
C ASP A 111 15.55 4.18 -2.37
N ILE A 112 15.63 3.52 -3.51
CA ILE A 112 15.26 2.11 -3.68
C ILE A 112 16.35 1.43 -4.50
N GLU A 113 16.92 0.35 -3.98
CA GLU A 113 17.91 -0.49 -4.66
C GLU A 113 17.34 -1.87 -4.97
N TYR A 114 17.69 -2.40 -6.14
CA TYR A 114 17.42 -3.81 -6.46
C TYR A 114 18.54 -4.67 -5.87
N MET A 115 18.18 -5.65 -5.05
CA MET A 115 19.14 -6.57 -4.43
C MET A 115 19.52 -7.74 -5.35
N GLY A 116 18.90 -7.82 -6.51
CA GLY A 116 19.14 -8.85 -7.53
C GLY A 116 18.91 -8.31 -8.92
N LYS A 117 18.04 -8.94 -9.70
CA LYS A 117 17.71 -8.53 -11.06
C LYS A 117 16.99 -7.19 -11.08
N GLU A 118 17.46 -6.24 -11.88
CA GLU A 118 16.79 -4.95 -12.07
C GLU A 118 15.37 -5.11 -12.59
N GLY A 119 14.44 -4.32 -12.01
CA GLY A 119 13.02 -4.39 -12.31
C GLY A 119 12.25 -5.42 -11.50
N TYR A 120 12.91 -6.16 -10.61
CA TYR A 120 12.33 -7.26 -9.82
C TYR A 120 12.75 -7.20 -8.34
N PRO A 121 11.92 -7.72 -7.42
CA PRO A 121 12.34 -7.91 -6.02
C PRO A 121 13.54 -8.88 -5.93
N PRO A 122 14.33 -8.88 -4.83
CA PRO A 122 14.13 -8.10 -3.62
C PRO A 122 14.53 -6.63 -3.78
N LEU A 123 13.92 -5.75 -2.94
CA LEU A 123 14.16 -4.31 -2.94
C LEU A 123 14.67 -3.85 -1.58
N HIS A 124 15.77 -3.14 -1.53
CA HIS A 124 16.21 -2.38 -0.36
C HIS A 124 15.66 -0.96 -0.47
N ILE A 125 14.94 -0.51 0.53
CA ILE A 125 14.24 0.77 0.53
C ILE A 125 14.64 1.58 1.74
N ARG A 126 15.19 2.78 1.49
CA ARG A 126 15.48 3.79 2.51
C ARG A 126 14.46 4.91 2.35
N GLY A 127 13.52 4.93 3.27
CA GLY A 127 12.35 5.82 3.22
C GLY A 127 12.70 7.27 3.52
N LYS A 128 12.12 8.17 2.73
CA LYS A 128 12.22 9.62 2.92
C LYS A 128 10.98 10.32 2.41
N LYS A 129 10.71 11.52 2.91
CA LYS A 129 9.58 12.33 2.44
C LYS A 129 9.67 12.57 0.93
N LEU A 130 8.65 12.14 0.19
CA LEU A 130 8.56 12.34 -1.25
C LEU A 130 7.70 13.57 -1.58
N PRO A 131 8.05 14.34 -2.65
CA PRO A 131 7.23 15.45 -3.12
C PRO A 131 5.93 14.92 -3.75
N ARG A 132 4.81 15.60 -3.52
CA ARG A 132 3.50 15.29 -4.13
C ARG A 132 3.41 15.80 -5.58
N LYS A 133 4.39 15.44 -6.40
CA LYS A 133 4.46 15.80 -7.83
C LYS A 133 3.76 14.73 -8.65
N ALA A 134 2.98 15.15 -9.66
CA ALA A 134 2.29 14.22 -10.55
C ALA A 134 3.29 13.37 -11.36
N VAL A 135 2.96 12.08 -11.51
CA VAL A 135 3.71 11.15 -12.35
C VAL A 135 2.79 10.55 -13.41
N HIS A 136 3.38 10.18 -14.54
CA HIS A 136 2.69 9.47 -15.61
C HIS A 136 3.22 8.04 -15.73
N ILE A 137 2.32 7.06 -15.79
CA ILE A 137 2.65 5.66 -16.09
C ILE A 137 1.84 5.24 -17.32
N GLU A 138 2.52 5.11 -18.41
CA GLU A 138 1.92 4.61 -19.65
C GLU A 138 1.92 3.08 -19.66
N ASN A 139 0.82 2.47 -20.14
CA ASN A 139 0.65 1.02 -20.25
C ASN A 139 1.17 0.24 -19.03
N PRO A 140 0.65 0.51 -17.81
CA PRO A 140 1.16 -0.13 -16.61
C PRO A 140 0.95 -1.66 -16.68
N GLN A 141 2.04 -2.42 -16.48
CA GLN A 141 2.00 -3.88 -16.40
C GLN A 141 1.12 -4.39 -15.25
N SER A 142 0.77 -3.52 -14.32
CA SER A 142 -0.15 -3.80 -13.22
C SER A 142 -0.86 -2.53 -12.77
N THR A 143 -2.19 -2.59 -12.64
CA THR A 143 -3.00 -1.51 -12.05
C THR A 143 -2.62 -1.22 -10.60
N GLN A 144 -1.96 -2.18 -9.93
CA GLN A 144 -1.45 -2.00 -8.57
C GLN A 144 -0.32 -0.97 -8.48
N PHE A 145 0.41 -0.69 -9.57
CA PHE A 145 1.43 0.37 -9.59
C PHE A 145 0.78 1.75 -9.44
N VAL A 146 -0.28 1.99 -10.22
CA VAL A 146 -1.07 3.22 -10.13
C VAL A 146 -1.74 3.33 -8.75
N SER A 147 -2.37 2.24 -8.29
CA SER A 147 -3.00 2.20 -6.96
C SER A 147 -2.01 2.49 -5.83
N ALA A 148 -0.79 1.92 -5.87
CA ALA A 148 0.23 2.13 -4.85
C ALA A 148 0.64 3.61 -4.72
N LEU A 149 0.82 4.30 -5.84
CA LEU A 149 1.15 5.72 -5.87
C LEU A 149 -0.01 6.59 -5.38
N LEU A 150 -1.24 6.30 -5.82
CA LEU A 150 -2.45 7.01 -5.37
C LEU A 150 -2.64 6.90 -3.85
N LEU A 151 -2.42 5.71 -3.28
CA LEU A 151 -2.55 5.48 -1.84
C LEU A 151 -1.60 6.34 -1.02
N ILE A 152 -0.39 6.60 -1.52
CA ILE A 152 0.57 7.49 -0.84
C ILE A 152 0.39 8.97 -1.20
N GLY A 153 -0.71 9.34 -1.84
CA GLY A 153 -1.07 10.72 -2.15
C GLY A 153 -0.32 11.32 -3.35
N ILE A 154 0.28 10.51 -4.20
CA ILE A 154 0.92 10.96 -5.45
C ILE A 154 -0.14 11.01 -6.57
N PRO A 155 -0.37 12.16 -7.21
CA PRO A 155 -1.23 12.25 -8.38
C PRO A 155 -0.66 11.42 -9.53
N VAL A 156 -1.48 10.53 -10.10
CA VAL A 156 -1.05 9.65 -11.21
C VAL A 156 -1.97 9.80 -12.39
N THR A 157 -1.37 10.00 -13.57
CA THR A 157 -2.05 9.89 -14.86
C THR A 157 -1.63 8.61 -15.57
N THR A 158 -2.55 8.00 -16.30
CA THR A 158 -2.32 6.77 -17.06
C THR A 158 -3.27 6.71 -18.24
N ASN A 159 -2.90 5.97 -19.27
CA ASN A 159 -3.71 5.75 -20.48
C ASN A 159 -4.69 4.56 -20.36
N ILE A 160 -4.76 3.90 -19.19
CA ILE A 160 -5.71 2.82 -18.96
C ILE A 160 -6.79 3.21 -17.95
N THR A 161 -7.98 2.63 -18.10
CA THR A 161 -9.05 2.66 -17.12
C THR A 161 -9.15 1.31 -16.42
N SER A 162 -9.48 1.30 -15.12
CA SER A 162 -9.62 0.07 -14.36
C SER A 162 -10.50 0.30 -13.13
N PRO A 163 -11.44 -0.63 -12.85
CA PRO A 163 -12.23 -0.57 -11.61
C PRO A 163 -11.37 -0.52 -10.33
N TYR A 164 -10.18 -1.13 -10.35
CA TYR A 164 -9.27 -1.10 -9.20
C TYR A 164 -8.59 0.27 -9.00
N ILE A 165 -8.34 1.00 -10.08
CA ILE A 165 -7.82 2.38 -10.01
C ILE A 165 -8.92 3.29 -9.46
N GLU A 166 -10.14 3.21 -10.00
CA GLU A 166 -11.27 4.02 -9.54
C GLU A 166 -11.66 3.70 -8.10
N MET A 167 -11.68 2.43 -7.70
CA MET A 167 -11.84 2.03 -6.30
C MET A 167 -10.79 2.71 -5.41
N THR A 168 -9.54 2.77 -5.86
CA THR A 168 -8.47 3.39 -5.07
C THR A 168 -8.71 4.90 -4.93
N ARG A 169 -9.08 5.59 -6.02
CA ARG A 169 -9.41 7.04 -5.98
C ARG A 169 -10.56 7.33 -5.02
N THR A 170 -11.63 6.55 -5.11
CA THR A 170 -12.80 6.68 -4.24
C THR A 170 -12.44 6.48 -2.78
N LEU A 171 -11.68 5.43 -2.45
CA LEU A 171 -11.25 5.17 -1.07
C LEU A 171 -10.34 6.26 -0.53
N CYS A 172 -9.37 6.75 -1.31
CA CYS A 172 -8.51 7.86 -0.90
C CYS A 172 -9.33 9.12 -0.60
N HIS A 173 -10.29 9.45 -1.47
CA HIS A 173 -11.17 10.61 -1.27
C HIS A 173 -12.03 10.47 -0.02
N GLN A 174 -12.73 9.33 0.16
CA GLN A 174 -13.57 9.06 1.32
C GLN A 174 -12.75 9.07 2.62
N PHE A 175 -11.57 8.47 2.61
CA PHE A 175 -10.71 8.42 3.78
C PHE A 175 -10.24 9.83 4.20
N THR A 176 -9.88 10.68 3.25
CA THR A 176 -9.50 12.07 3.52
C THR A 176 -10.68 12.87 4.12
N HIS A 177 -11.90 12.69 3.61
CA HIS A 177 -13.08 13.32 4.17
C HIS A 177 -13.37 12.90 5.61
N LEU A 178 -13.24 11.60 5.93
CA LEU A 178 -13.40 11.08 7.28
C LEU A 178 -12.38 11.67 8.25
N GLN A 179 -11.14 11.88 7.82
CA GLN A 179 -10.10 12.50 8.66
C GLN A 179 -10.38 13.98 8.93
N ILE A 180 -10.85 14.73 7.94
CA ILE A 180 -11.26 16.13 8.12
C ILE A 180 -12.40 16.19 9.15
N TYR A 181 -13.42 15.33 9.03
CA TYR A 181 -14.55 15.28 9.96
C TYR A 181 -14.10 14.95 11.40
N LYS A 182 -13.19 14.00 11.59
CA LYS A 182 -12.63 13.67 12.92
C LYS A 182 -11.87 14.86 13.52
N SER A 183 -11.03 15.53 12.74
CA SER A 183 -10.23 16.68 13.22
C SER A 183 -11.09 17.89 13.59
N THR A 184 -12.17 18.15 12.87
CA THR A 184 -13.10 19.25 13.19
C THR A 184 -13.94 18.98 14.44
N ASN A 185 -14.33 17.72 14.68
CA ASN A 185 -15.14 17.38 15.86
C ASN A 185 -14.31 17.24 17.14
N SER A 186 -13.06 16.78 17.07
CA SER A 186 -12.17 16.75 18.24
C SER A 186 -11.80 18.15 18.77
N SER A 187 -11.96 19.19 17.95
CA SER A 187 -11.73 20.60 18.34
C SER A 187 -12.96 21.25 19.02
N ILE A 188 -14.11 20.55 19.06
CA ILE A 188 -15.37 21.04 19.68
C ILE A 188 -15.57 20.44 21.09
N GLU A 189 -14.88 19.33 21.41
CA GLU A 189 -14.96 18.64 22.70
C GLU A 189 -13.81 19.01 23.68
N SER A 190 -12.94 19.94 23.32
CA SER A 190 -11.88 20.52 24.16
C SER A 190 -12.20 21.98 24.52
#